data_51196a2b30fc51363cda0d68f4893469
#
_entry.id   51196a2b30fc51363cda0d68f4893469
#
_cell.length_a   1.000
_cell.length_b   1.000
_cell.length_c   1.000
_cell.angle_alpha   90.00
_cell.angle_beta   90.00
_cell.angle_gamma   90.00
#
_symmetry.space_group_name_H-M   'P 1'
#
loop_
_entity.id
_entity.type
_entity.pdbx_description
1 polymer ?
#
loop_
_entity_poly.entity_id
_entity_poly.type
_entity_poly.pdbx_seq_one_letter_code
_entity_poly.pdbx_strand_id
1 'polypeptide(L)'
;PKFAEDEVDELRLQAREGLKKRLEVIPLSAPIEEYKKRLDFELGVIEGMGFPGYFLIVADFIKWAKENDIPVGPGRGSGAGSLVAYALTITDLDPLRYSLLFERFLNPDRVSMPDFDIDFCMDRREEVIQYVQEKYGRGKVGQIITFGALLSKAAVRDIGRVLQMPYG
;
A
#
# COMPACT_ATOMS: atom_id res chain seq x y z
N PRO A 1 -15.80 -2.72 -4.40
CA PRO A 1 -15.88 -1.63 -5.36
C PRO A 1 -14.56 -1.44 -6.07
N LYS A 2 -14.63 -1.09 -7.35
CA LYS A 2 -13.42 -0.72 -8.09
C LYS A 2 -12.99 0.67 -7.66
N PHE A 3 -11.69 0.86 -7.51
CA PHE A 3 -11.12 2.17 -7.19
C PHE A 3 -11.20 3.11 -8.40
N ALA A 4 -10.97 2.57 -9.59
CA ALA A 4 -11.07 3.24 -10.87
C ALA A 4 -11.59 2.25 -11.92
N GLU A 5 -12.02 2.73 -13.08
CA GLU A 5 -12.46 1.86 -14.18
C GLU A 5 -11.36 0.89 -14.61
N ASP A 6 -10.12 1.39 -14.66
CA ASP A 6 -8.94 0.58 -14.92
C ASP A 6 -7.95 0.76 -13.76
N GLU A 7 -7.97 -0.18 -12.81
CA GLU A 7 -7.11 -0.19 -11.64
C GLU A 7 -5.63 -0.31 -12.03
N VAL A 8 -5.33 -1.01 -13.11
CA VAL A 8 -3.95 -1.20 -13.57
C VAL A 8 -3.37 0.11 -14.07
N ASP A 9 -4.09 0.82 -14.93
CA ASP A 9 -3.63 2.10 -15.47
C ASP A 9 -3.52 3.16 -14.38
N GLU A 10 -4.48 3.18 -13.46
CA GLU A 10 -4.45 4.12 -12.34
C GLU A 10 -3.25 3.86 -11.41
N LEU A 11 -2.97 2.60 -11.11
CA LEU A 11 -1.80 2.24 -10.31
C LEU A 11 -0.50 2.67 -10.97
N ARG A 12 -0.35 2.41 -12.26
CA ARG A 12 0.83 2.81 -13.03
C ARG A 12 1.02 4.31 -13.03
N LEU A 13 -0.05 5.06 -13.27
CA LEU A 13 -0.01 6.52 -13.27
C LEU A 13 0.43 7.06 -11.92
N GLN A 14 -0.22 6.65 -10.85
CA GLN A 14 0.10 7.10 -9.50
C GLN A 14 1.51 6.70 -9.06
N ALA A 15 1.95 5.49 -9.39
CA ALA A 15 3.29 5.02 -9.05
C ALA A 15 4.38 5.81 -9.78
N ARG A 16 4.21 6.05 -11.08
CA ARG A 16 5.19 6.82 -11.87
C ARG A 16 5.27 8.27 -11.43
N GLU A 17 4.14 8.92 -11.23
CA GLU A 17 4.09 10.30 -10.74
C GLU A 17 4.65 10.41 -9.32
N GLY A 18 4.30 9.48 -8.45
CA GLY A 18 4.78 9.45 -7.08
C GLY A 18 6.28 9.22 -6.99
N LEU A 19 6.83 8.31 -7.79
CA LEU A 19 8.28 8.09 -7.85
C LEU A 19 9.02 9.35 -8.32
N LYS A 20 8.51 10.01 -9.35
CA LYS A 20 9.10 11.27 -9.85
C LYS A 20 9.17 12.30 -8.73
N LYS A 21 8.10 12.48 -7.97
CA LYS A 21 8.08 13.43 -6.85
C LYS A 21 9.09 13.07 -5.76
N ARG A 22 9.20 11.77 -5.41
CA ARG A 22 10.17 11.31 -4.42
C ARG A 22 11.61 11.58 -4.86
N LEU A 23 11.93 11.29 -6.12
CA LEU A 23 13.28 11.46 -6.65
C LEU A 23 13.69 12.94 -6.81
N GLU A 24 12.74 13.87 -6.87
CA GLU A 24 13.01 15.30 -6.87
C GLU A 24 13.45 15.82 -5.49
N VAL A 25 13.02 15.17 -4.42
CA VAL A 25 13.21 15.65 -3.04
C VAL A 25 14.30 14.89 -2.31
N ILE A 26 14.51 13.61 -2.63
CA ILE A 26 15.39 12.72 -1.89
C ILE A 26 16.62 12.37 -2.74
N PRO A 27 17.85 12.37 -2.15
CA PRO A 27 19.05 11.98 -2.87
C PRO A 27 18.93 10.57 -3.43
N LEU A 28 19.36 10.40 -4.68
CA LEU A 28 19.39 9.10 -5.34
C LEU A 28 20.39 8.17 -4.67
N SER A 29 19.97 6.95 -4.40
CA SER A 29 20.85 5.89 -3.89
C SER A 29 21.31 4.93 -5.00
N ALA A 30 20.79 5.12 -6.22
CA ALA A 30 21.11 4.36 -7.41
C ALA A 30 20.83 5.22 -8.64
N PRO A 31 21.29 4.86 -9.85
CA PRO A 31 20.92 5.56 -11.08
C PRO A 31 19.39 5.55 -11.29
N ILE A 32 18.88 6.65 -11.87
CA ILE A 32 17.44 6.79 -12.16
C ILE A 32 16.90 5.60 -12.94
N GLU A 33 17.67 5.07 -13.87
CA GLU A 33 17.25 3.92 -14.69
C GLU A 33 16.99 2.66 -13.85
N GLU A 34 17.71 2.46 -12.75
CA GLU A 34 17.47 1.35 -11.83
C GLU A 34 16.13 1.51 -11.09
N TYR A 35 15.79 2.73 -10.67
CA TYR A 35 14.49 3.02 -10.07
C TYR A 35 13.35 2.73 -11.05
N LYS A 36 13.45 3.19 -12.28
CA LYS A 36 12.43 2.97 -13.30
C LYS A 36 12.27 1.48 -13.61
N LYS A 37 13.37 0.77 -13.78
CA LYS A 37 13.39 -0.66 -14.07
C LYS A 37 12.77 -1.47 -12.92
N ARG A 38 13.13 -1.15 -11.69
CA ARG A 38 12.58 -1.77 -10.50
C ARG A 38 11.08 -1.51 -10.40
N LEU A 39 10.63 -0.27 -10.64
CA LEU A 39 9.22 0.10 -10.60
C LEU A 39 8.40 -0.69 -11.61
N ASP A 40 8.87 -0.78 -12.85
CA ASP A 40 8.19 -1.52 -13.91
C ASP A 40 8.13 -3.02 -13.61
N PHE A 41 9.18 -3.59 -13.05
CA PHE A 41 9.21 -4.97 -12.60
C PHE A 41 8.16 -5.23 -11.52
N GLU A 42 8.13 -4.40 -10.48
CA GLU A 42 7.16 -4.53 -9.38
C GLU A 42 5.73 -4.37 -9.86
N LEU A 43 5.46 -3.38 -10.72
CA LEU A 43 4.14 -3.18 -11.31
C LEU A 43 3.66 -4.42 -12.08
N GLY A 44 4.56 -5.03 -12.85
CA GLY A 44 4.24 -6.27 -13.58
C GLY A 44 3.85 -7.42 -12.66
N VAL A 45 4.55 -7.59 -11.55
CA VAL A 45 4.23 -8.63 -10.55
C VAL A 45 2.89 -8.34 -9.86
N ILE A 46 2.68 -7.09 -9.43
CA ILE A 46 1.44 -6.67 -8.76
C ILE A 46 0.22 -6.90 -9.67
N GLU A 47 0.35 -6.53 -10.94
CA GLU A 47 -0.70 -6.73 -11.94
C GLU A 47 -0.98 -8.21 -12.18
N GLY A 48 0.08 -8.99 -12.36
CA GLY A 48 -0.03 -10.44 -12.61
C GLY A 48 -0.64 -11.20 -11.46
N MET A 49 -0.44 -10.75 -10.23
CA MET A 49 -1.01 -11.35 -9.02
C MET A 49 -2.41 -10.82 -8.67
N GLY A 50 -2.91 -9.81 -9.38
CA GLY A 50 -4.25 -9.27 -9.19
C GLY A 50 -4.41 -8.31 -8.01
N PHE A 51 -3.36 -7.60 -7.61
CA PHE A 51 -3.38 -6.70 -6.47
C PHE A 51 -3.34 -5.19 -6.75
N PRO A 52 -3.58 -4.68 -7.98
CA PRO A 52 -3.58 -3.22 -8.20
C PRO A 52 -4.57 -2.47 -7.31
N GLY A 53 -5.80 -2.98 -7.18
CA GLY A 53 -6.82 -2.38 -6.31
C GLY A 53 -6.43 -2.33 -4.85
N TYR A 54 -5.77 -3.37 -4.35
CA TYR A 54 -5.28 -3.42 -2.98
C TYR A 54 -4.28 -2.29 -2.70
N PHE A 55 -3.30 -2.11 -3.58
CA PHE A 55 -2.31 -1.03 -3.44
C PHE A 55 -2.96 0.35 -3.49
N LEU A 56 -3.92 0.55 -4.39
CA LEU A 56 -4.64 1.81 -4.53
C LEU A 56 -5.47 2.14 -3.28
N ILE A 57 -6.15 1.15 -2.71
CA ILE A 57 -6.95 1.35 -1.48
C ILE A 57 -6.05 1.69 -0.30
N VAL A 58 -4.95 0.97 -0.13
CA VAL A 58 -3.99 1.23 0.95
C VAL A 58 -3.38 2.62 0.79
N ALA A 59 -2.98 3.00 -0.42
CA ALA A 59 -2.46 4.33 -0.70
C ALA A 59 -3.47 5.42 -0.39
N ASP A 60 -4.74 5.19 -0.73
CA ASP A 60 -5.81 6.14 -0.50
C ASP A 60 -6.01 6.45 0.99
N PHE A 61 -6.19 5.44 1.84
CA PHE A 61 -6.44 5.73 3.24
C PHE A 61 -5.19 6.22 3.99
N ILE A 62 -4.00 5.83 3.59
CA ILE A 62 -2.77 6.38 4.16
C ILE A 62 -2.61 7.85 3.79
N LYS A 63 -2.88 8.20 2.54
CA LYS A 63 -2.86 9.58 2.07
C LYS A 63 -3.88 10.43 2.81
N TRP A 64 -5.10 9.93 2.97
CA TRP A 64 -6.13 10.59 3.74
C TRP A 64 -5.70 10.84 5.19
N ALA A 65 -5.10 9.83 5.83
CA ALA A 65 -4.60 9.96 7.19
C ALA A 65 -3.55 11.08 7.29
N LYS A 66 -2.58 11.10 6.38
CA LYS A 66 -1.53 12.14 6.35
C LYS A 66 -2.11 13.54 6.09
N GLU A 67 -3.11 13.65 5.22
CA GLU A 67 -3.79 14.93 4.92
C GLU A 67 -4.62 15.44 6.11
N ASN A 68 -5.03 14.57 7.01
CA ASN A 68 -5.78 14.91 8.21
C ASN A 68 -4.90 14.94 9.47
N ASP A 69 -3.60 15.07 9.30
CA ASP A 69 -2.60 15.15 10.37
C ASP A 69 -2.62 13.95 11.33
N ILE A 70 -3.01 12.78 10.83
CA ILE A 70 -2.94 11.53 11.58
C ILE A 70 -1.56 10.91 11.34
N PRO A 71 -0.72 10.77 12.37
CA PRO A 71 0.61 10.20 12.22
C PRO A 71 0.55 8.76 11.68
N VAL A 72 1.37 8.50 10.67
CA VAL A 72 1.54 7.17 10.06
C VAL A 72 3.03 6.85 10.11
N GLY A 73 3.38 5.66 10.61
CA GLY A 73 4.75 5.20 10.64
C GLY A 73 5.35 4.98 9.25
N PRO A 74 6.69 4.88 9.14
CA PRO A 74 7.38 4.79 7.83
C PRO A 74 7.16 3.47 7.08
N GLY A 75 6.49 2.51 7.70
CA GLY A 75 6.33 1.17 7.18
C GLY A 75 7.39 0.23 7.73
N ARG A 76 6.96 -1.01 8.02
CA ARG A 76 7.82 -2.06 8.57
C ARG A 76 7.57 -3.37 7.82
N GLY A 77 8.39 -4.36 8.11
CA GLY A 77 8.24 -5.69 7.56
C GLY A 77 8.56 -5.76 6.07
N SER A 78 8.02 -6.77 5.40
CA SER A 78 8.33 -7.06 4.00
C SER A 78 7.84 -6.00 3.02
N GLY A 79 6.77 -5.27 3.37
CA GLY A 79 6.22 -4.21 2.53
C GLY A 79 7.19 -3.05 2.30
N ALA A 80 8.14 -2.84 3.21
CA ALA A 80 9.20 -1.85 3.04
C ALA A 80 10.12 -2.16 1.84
N GLY A 81 10.09 -3.38 1.32
CA GLY A 81 10.84 -3.77 0.13
C GLY A 81 10.18 -3.36 -1.20
N SER A 82 9.02 -2.72 -1.19
CA SER A 82 8.32 -2.32 -2.40
C SER A 82 8.59 -0.86 -2.78
N LEU A 83 9.14 -0.66 -3.99
CA LEU A 83 9.34 0.67 -4.56
C LEU A 83 7.99 1.30 -4.95
N VAL A 84 7.03 0.50 -5.41
CA VAL A 84 5.67 0.98 -5.70
C VAL A 84 5.01 1.52 -4.43
N ALA A 85 5.13 0.81 -3.31
CA ALA A 85 4.61 1.30 -2.03
C ALA A 85 5.28 2.61 -1.60
N TYR A 86 6.58 2.74 -1.79
CA TYR A 86 7.31 3.97 -1.54
C TYR A 86 6.84 5.13 -2.45
N ALA A 87 6.66 4.86 -3.73
CA ALA A 87 6.15 5.85 -4.69
C ALA A 87 4.73 6.33 -4.35
N LEU A 88 3.88 5.41 -3.87
CA LEU A 88 2.50 5.72 -3.46
C LEU A 88 2.40 6.33 -2.06
N THR A 89 3.50 6.55 -1.38
CA THR A 89 3.57 7.07 0.00
C THR A 89 3.00 6.12 1.06
N ILE A 90 2.83 4.86 0.73
CA ILE A 90 2.45 3.81 1.70
C ILE A 90 3.58 3.61 2.70
N THR A 91 4.82 3.60 2.21
CA THR A 91 6.03 3.51 3.04
C THR A 91 6.90 4.74 2.80
N ASP A 92 7.79 5.03 3.75
CA ASP A 92 8.72 6.17 3.68
C ASP A 92 10.18 5.75 3.57
N LEU A 93 10.44 4.46 3.33
CA LEU A 93 11.78 3.89 3.18
C LEU A 93 12.04 3.57 1.70
N ASP A 94 13.13 4.13 1.16
CA ASP A 94 13.60 3.81 -0.19
C ASP A 94 14.22 2.40 -0.19
N PRO A 95 13.60 1.41 -0.85
CA PRO A 95 14.10 0.04 -0.81
C PRO A 95 15.44 -0.16 -1.53
N LEU A 96 15.79 0.70 -2.49
CA LEU A 96 17.10 0.63 -3.15
C LEU A 96 18.21 1.11 -2.23
N ARG A 97 17.93 2.10 -1.41
CA ARG A 97 18.89 2.62 -0.43
C ARG A 97 19.29 1.59 0.62
N TYR A 98 18.34 0.76 1.04
CA TYR A 98 18.55 -0.23 2.09
C TYR A 98 18.71 -1.65 1.55
N SER A 99 18.82 -1.80 0.24
CA SER A 99 18.96 -3.10 -0.44
C SER A 99 17.86 -4.09 -0.07
N LEU A 100 16.63 -3.60 0.05
CA LEU A 100 15.47 -4.42 0.38
C LEU A 100 14.92 -5.13 -0.85
N LEU A 101 14.55 -6.40 -0.69
CA LEU A 101 14.07 -7.24 -1.78
C LEU A 101 12.54 -7.20 -1.86
N PHE A 102 12.03 -6.95 -3.06
CA PHE A 102 10.59 -7.00 -3.34
C PHE A 102 10.02 -8.42 -3.20
N GLU A 103 10.80 -9.42 -3.52
CA GLU A 103 10.39 -10.83 -3.49
C GLU A 103 10.05 -11.33 -2.09
N ARG A 104 10.49 -10.64 -1.06
CA ARG A 104 10.07 -10.92 0.33
C ARG A 104 8.66 -10.44 0.62
N PHE A 105 8.19 -9.46 -0.13
CA PHE A 105 6.84 -8.92 0.02
C PHE A 105 5.85 -9.63 -0.89
N LEU A 106 6.14 -9.67 -2.20
CA LEU A 106 5.36 -10.38 -3.20
C LEU A 106 6.25 -11.26 -4.05
N ASN A 107 5.85 -12.53 -4.18
CA ASN A 107 6.56 -13.47 -5.01
C ASN A 107 5.53 -14.34 -5.74
N PRO A 108 5.54 -14.38 -7.10
CA PRO A 108 4.61 -15.20 -7.87
C PRO A 108 4.67 -16.69 -7.51
N ASP A 109 5.82 -17.16 -7.02
CA ASP A 109 6.01 -18.56 -6.63
C ASP A 109 5.44 -18.89 -5.25
N ARG A 110 5.05 -17.88 -4.49
CA ARG A 110 4.39 -18.03 -3.19
C ARG A 110 3.02 -17.37 -3.23
N VAL A 111 2.00 -18.21 -3.16
CA VAL A 111 0.61 -17.75 -3.13
C VAL A 111 0.30 -17.20 -1.73
N SER A 112 0.48 -15.91 -1.53
CA SER A 112 0.14 -15.23 -0.29
C SER A 112 -0.38 -13.82 -0.57
N MET A 113 -1.33 -13.37 0.25
CA MET A 113 -1.83 -12.00 0.16
C MET A 113 -0.75 -11.03 0.66
N PRO A 114 -0.54 -9.90 -0.03
CA PRO A 114 0.36 -8.86 0.47
C PRO A 114 -0.12 -8.33 1.82
N ASP A 115 0.82 -8.03 2.69
CA ASP A 115 0.53 -7.65 4.07
C ASP A 115 1.43 -6.48 4.46
N PHE A 116 0.87 -5.26 4.39
CA PHE A 116 1.57 -4.08 4.85
C PHE A 116 1.48 -3.96 6.37
N ASP A 117 2.62 -3.72 7.00
CA ASP A 117 2.70 -3.46 8.43
C ASP A 117 2.72 -1.94 8.64
N ILE A 118 1.54 -1.39 8.87
CA ILE A 118 1.32 0.06 8.94
C ILE A 118 0.94 0.43 10.38
N ASP A 119 1.66 1.41 10.94
CA ASP A 119 1.40 1.92 12.27
C ASP A 119 0.67 3.27 12.19
N PHE A 120 -0.54 3.32 12.71
CA PHE A 120 -1.29 4.55 12.90
C PHE A 120 -1.24 5.01 14.35
N CYS A 121 -1.45 6.32 14.57
CA CYS A 121 -1.68 6.85 15.90
C CYS A 121 -2.87 6.12 16.56
N MET A 122 -2.63 5.53 17.74
CA MET A 122 -3.63 4.74 18.46
C MET A 122 -4.91 5.52 18.73
N ASP A 123 -4.78 6.80 19.10
CA ASP A 123 -5.92 7.65 19.47
C ASP A 123 -6.80 8.03 18.30
N ARG A 124 -6.27 8.00 17.07
CA ARG A 124 -6.98 8.46 15.87
C ARG A 124 -7.19 7.36 14.83
N ARG A 125 -6.84 6.13 15.15
CA ARG A 125 -7.00 5.00 14.23
C ARG A 125 -8.45 4.79 13.80
N GLU A 126 -9.40 5.01 14.71
CA GLU A 126 -10.83 4.88 14.42
C GLU A 126 -11.28 5.83 13.30
N GLU A 127 -10.70 7.01 13.21
CA GLU A 127 -11.03 7.97 12.15
C GLU A 127 -10.65 7.41 10.77
N VAL A 128 -9.50 6.71 10.67
CA VAL A 128 -9.07 6.07 9.42
C VAL A 128 -10.02 4.93 9.04
N ILE A 129 -10.41 4.11 10.01
CA ILE A 129 -11.37 3.02 9.81
C ILE A 129 -12.70 3.58 9.32
N GLN A 130 -13.18 4.64 9.93
CA GLN A 130 -14.42 5.31 9.53
C GLN A 130 -14.35 5.84 8.09
N TYR A 131 -13.23 6.45 7.71
CA TYR A 131 -13.01 6.90 6.35
C TYR A 131 -13.14 5.76 5.33
N VAL A 132 -12.49 4.63 5.60
CA VAL A 132 -12.54 3.46 4.73
C VAL A 132 -13.97 2.92 4.63
N GLN A 133 -14.70 2.87 5.75
CA GLN A 133 -16.09 2.43 5.78
C GLN A 133 -16.99 3.32 4.93
N GLU A 134 -16.85 4.62 5.05
CA GLU A 134 -17.68 5.58 4.32
C GLU A 134 -17.41 5.53 2.82
N LYS A 135 -16.14 5.36 2.44
CA LYS A 135 -15.74 5.34 1.03
C LYS A 135 -16.03 4.00 0.35
N TYR A 136 -15.77 2.88 1.02
CA TYR A 136 -15.83 1.54 0.42
C TYR A 136 -17.02 0.71 0.90
N GLY A 137 -17.81 1.21 1.83
CA GLY A 137 -19.05 0.60 2.31
C GLY A 137 -18.96 0.02 3.71
N ARG A 138 -19.81 0.51 4.59
CA ARG A 138 -19.86 0.07 5.99
C ARG A 138 -20.16 -1.42 6.15
N GLY A 139 -20.98 -1.98 5.29
CA GLY A 139 -21.31 -3.40 5.30
C GLY A 139 -20.12 -4.31 5.03
N LYS A 140 -19.10 -3.82 4.34
CA LYS A 140 -17.88 -4.58 4.03
C LYS A 140 -16.82 -4.49 5.13
N VAL A 141 -16.85 -3.46 5.95
CA VAL A 141 -15.85 -3.17 6.98
C VAL A 141 -16.41 -3.29 8.39
N GLY A 142 -17.74 -3.18 8.54
CA GLY A 142 -18.42 -3.14 9.84
C GLY A 142 -18.17 -4.33 10.73
N GLN A 143 -18.07 -5.54 10.19
CA GLN A 143 -17.81 -6.76 10.97
C GLN A 143 -16.42 -6.76 11.60
N ILE A 144 -15.46 -6.06 11.00
CA ILE A 144 -14.08 -5.99 11.50
C ILE A 144 -14.01 -5.18 12.79
N ILE A 145 -14.84 -4.15 12.89
CA ILE A 145 -14.88 -3.23 14.06
C ILE A 145 -15.50 -3.89 15.28
N THR A 146 -16.44 -4.83 15.10
CA THR A 146 -17.10 -5.50 16.24
C THR A 146 -16.19 -6.45 17.02
N PHE A 147 -15.01 -6.77 16.49
CA PHE A 147 -14.06 -7.67 17.13
C PHE A 147 -12.99 -6.99 17.98
N GLY A 148 -13.13 -5.70 18.28
CA GLY A 148 -12.26 -5.00 19.22
C GLY A 148 -11.02 -4.37 18.59
N ALA A 149 -9.99 -4.14 19.41
CA ALA A 149 -8.78 -3.44 18.98
C ALA A 149 -8.01 -4.24 17.93
N LEU A 150 -8.12 -3.82 16.66
CA LEU A 150 -7.35 -4.39 15.58
C LEU A 150 -5.95 -3.79 15.54
N LEU A 151 -4.93 -4.64 15.43
CA LEU A 151 -3.60 -4.18 15.07
C LEU A 151 -3.63 -3.68 13.63
N SER A 152 -2.80 -2.68 13.31
CA SER A 152 -2.76 -2.07 11.97
C SER A 152 -2.64 -3.11 10.86
N LYS A 153 -1.76 -4.06 11.06
CA LYS A 153 -1.53 -5.16 10.12
C LYS A 153 -2.77 -6.03 9.91
N ALA A 154 -3.43 -6.38 10.99
CA ALA A 154 -4.67 -7.18 10.93
C ALA A 154 -5.79 -6.40 10.25
N ALA A 155 -5.91 -5.10 10.53
CA ALA A 155 -6.91 -4.24 9.92
C ALA A 155 -6.75 -4.16 8.40
N VAL A 156 -5.53 -3.97 7.90
CA VAL A 156 -5.27 -3.93 6.45
C VAL A 156 -5.65 -5.25 5.78
N ARG A 157 -5.25 -6.36 6.38
CA ARG A 157 -5.55 -7.69 5.87
C ARG A 157 -7.05 -7.97 5.84
N ASP A 158 -7.74 -7.64 6.92
CA ASP A 158 -9.18 -7.88 7.06
C ASP A 158 -10.00 -6.99 6.12
N ILE A 159 -9.61 -5.74 5.95
CA ILE A 159 -10.22 -4.85 4.96
C ILE A 159 -10.07 -5.42 3.55
N GLY A 160 -8.87 -5.89 3.19
CA GLY A 160 -8.62 -6.54 1.91
C GLY A 160 -9.52 -7.76 1.68
N ARG A 161 -9.70 -8.57 2.72
CA ARG A 161 -10.58 -9.75 2.68
C ARG A 161 -12.03 -9.37 2.46
N VAL A 162 -12.52 -8.38 3.21
CA VAL A 162 -13.91 -7.91 3.11
C VAL A 162 -14.20 -7.28 1.75
N LEU A 163 -13.22 -6.62 1.14
CA LEU A 163 -13.33 -6.07 -0.20
C LEU A 163 -13.18 -7.12 -1.30
N GLN A 164 -13.13 -8.41 -0.92
CA GLN A 164 -13.04 -9.54 -1.84
C GLN A 164 -11.79 -9.50 -2.73
N MET A 165 -10.70 -9.00 -2.18
CA MET A 165 -9.42 -9.09 -2.85
C MET A 165 -8.93 -10.53 -2.90
N PRO A 166 -8.30 -10.97 -4.01
CA PRO A 166 -7.85 -12.36 -4.11
C PRO A 166 -6.75 -12.66 -3.08
N TYR A 167 -6.85 -13.83 -2.48
CA TYR A 167 -5.87 -14.30 -1.51
C TYR A 167 -4.54 -14.73 -2.15
N GLY A 168 -4.58 -15.07 -3.37
CA GLY A 168 -3.44 -15.56 -4.09
C GLY A 168 -3.05 -14.74 -5.26
#